data_064d042482fe6af738e0bbbe8a722f5c
#
_entry.id   064d042482fe6af738e0bbbe8a722f5c
#
_cell.length_a   1.000
_cell.length_b   1.000
_cell.length_c   1.000
_cell.angle_alpha   90.00
_cell.angle_beta   90.00
_cell.angle_gamma   90.00
#
_symmetry.space_group_name_H-M   'P 1'
#
loop_
_entity.id
_entity.type
_entity.pdbx_description
1 polymer ?
#
loop_
_entity_poly.entity_id
_entity_poly.type
_entity_poly.pdbx_seq_one_letter_code
_entity_poly.pdbx_strand_id
1 'polypeptide(L)'
;RLEGVLESDIDLFRERLIRPIDIYPEHRAEGAKEFSDGRFQELGDGKWRVWNVVLSIDTDEGITGISGPMSVNEAFFVNSQLKSFLIGQDALATELIWDKMYRFLIHGRKGEAMFAVSAVDNALWDIRGKAANLPLYRLLGGPTRKTFPAYASALGFAINSEDAAATARGFVDEGYTATKWFVRNGPMDGEPGARKN
;
A
#
# COMPACT_ATOMS: atom_id res chain seq x y z
N ARG A 1 10.44 7.93 -8.85
CA ARG A 1 9.08 8.49 -8.70
C ARG A 1 8.35 8.35 -10.02
N LEU A 2 7.17 7.75 -9.98
CA LEU A 2 6.22 7.71 -11.09
C LEU A 2 5.10 8.71 -10.81
N GLU A 3 4.71 9.48 -11.82
CA GLU A 3 3.68 10.50 -11.71
C GLU A 3 2.69 10.36 -12.85
N GLY A 4 1.40 10.57 -12.58
CA GLY A 4 0.33 10.52 -13.55
C GLY A 4 -0.86 11.36 -13.12
N VAL A 5 -1.82 11.51 -14.03
CA VAL A 5 -3.11 12.13 -13.76
C VAL A 5 -4.16 11.03 -13.74
N LEU A 6 -4.92 10.97 -12.65
CA LEU A 6 -6.08 10.11 -12.49
C LEU A 6 -7.32 10.98 -12.73
N GLU A 7 -8.19 10.53 -13.61
CA GLU A 7 -9.54 11.06 -13.77
C GLU A 7 -10.51 10.12 -13.04
N SER A 8 -11.36 10.67 -12.20
CA SER A 8 -12.33 9.89 -11.44
C SER A 8 -13.61 10.67 -11.25
N ASP A 9 -14.72 10.04 -11.60
CA ASP A 9 -16.07 10.54 -11.33
C ASP A 9 -16.46 10.35 -9.85
N ILE A 10 -15.61 9.64 -9.09
CA ILE A 10 -15.82 9.38 -7.67
C ILE A 10 -14.89 10.30 -6.90
N ASP A 11 -15.42 10.99 -5.88
CA ASP A 11 -14.60 11.64 -4.88
C ASP A 11 -13.85 10.57 -4.07
N LEU A 12 -12.59 10.37 -4.40
CA LEU A 12 -11.72 9.35 -3.80
C LEU A 12 -11.48 9.59 -2.29
N PHE A 13 -11.79 10.79 -1.81
CA PHE A 13 -11.53 11.21 -0.43
C PHE A 13 -12.80 11.70 0.27
N ARG A 14 -13.96 11.30 -0.22
CA ARG A 14 -15.27 11.68 0.31
C ARG A 14 -15.39 11.44 1.81
N GLU A 15 -14.84 10.33 2.27
CA GLU A 15 -14.78 10.00 3.69
C GLU A 15 -13.38 9.53 4.06
N ARG A 16 -12.75 10.21 5.00
CA ARG A 16 -11.46 9.78 5.49
C ARG A 16 -11.57 8.74 6.60
N LEU A 17 -10.54 7.93 6.73
CA LEU A 17 -10.42 6.99 7.84
C LEU A 17 -10.23 7.74 9.16
N ILE A 18 -10.88 7.24 10.21
CA ILE A 18 -10.69 7.71 11.58
C ILE A 18 -9.31 7.23 12.06
N ARG A 19 -8.55 8.15 12.61
CA ARG A 19 -7.22 7.90 13.16
C ARG A 19 -7.20 8.12 14.66
N PRO A 20 -6.31 7.46 15.42
CA PRO A 20 -6.18 7.70 16.87
C PRO A 20 -5.94 9.17 17.25
N ILE A 21 -5.24 9.93 16.39
CA ILE A 21 -4.96 11.36 16.60
C ILE A 21 -6.21 12.22 16.54
N ASP A 22 -7.30 11.75 15.95
CA ASP A 22 -8.53 12.51 15.76
C ASP A 22 -9.33 12.74 17.04
N ILE A 23 -8.87 12.20 18.18
CA ILE A 23 -9.35 12.61 19.50
C ILE A 23 -9.07 14.10 19.77
N TYR A 24 -8.03 14.66 19.14
CA TYR A 24 -7.67 16.07 19.22
C TYR A 24 -8.36 16.85 18.10
N PRO A 25 -9.21 17.84 18.42
CA PRO A 25 -10.00 18.56 17.43
C PRO A 25 -9.17 19.21 16.31
N GLU A 26 -7.99 19.72 16.64
CA GLU A 26 -7.06 20.38 15.72
C GLU A 26 -6.52 19.44 14.63
N HIS A 27 -6.58 18.13 14.85
CA HIS A 27 -6.11 17.12 13.91
C HIS A 27 -7.25 16.43 13.12
N ARG A 28 -8.48 16.86 13.34
CA ARG A 28 -9.65 16.43 12.54
C ARG A 28 -9.64 17.10 11.18
N ALA A 29 -8.49 17.04 10.51
CA ALA A 29 -8.29 17.71 9.25
C ALA A 29 -9.30 17.27 8.19
N GLU A 30 -9.70 18.21 7.38
CA GLU A 30 -10.60 18.04 6.27
C GLU A 30 -9.94 17.20 5.13
N GLY A 31 -10.63 16.17 4.67
CA GLY A 31 -10.42 15.48 3.41
C GLY A 31 -8.96 15.10 3.06
N ALA A 32 -8.56 15.40 1.83
CA ALA A 32 -7.30 15.00 1.20
C ALA A 32 -6.00 15.46 1.90
N LYS A 33 -6.07 16.31 2.91
CA LYS A 33 -4.92 16.67 3.74
C LYS A 33 -4.35 15.49 4.54
N GLU A 34 -5.05 14.38 4.57
CA GLU A 34 -4.57 13.14 5.17
C GLU A 34 -3.30 12.59 4.49
N PHE A 35 -3.14 12.85 3.22
CA PHE A 35 -1.96 12.48 2.43
C PHE A 35 -0.98 13.65 2.37
N SER A 36 -0.48 14.05 3.55
CA SER A 36 0.41 15.20 3.72
C SER A 36 1.76 15.08 2.99
N ASP A 37 2.09 13.89 2.48
CA ASP A 37 3.27 13.66 1.63
C ASP A 37 3.10 14.16 0.18
N GLY A 38 1.94 14.74 -0.14
CA GLY A 38 1.65 15.32 -1.44
C GLY A 38 1.46 14.32 -2.58
N ARG A 39 1.27 13.03 -2.27
CA ARG A 39 1.04 12.00 -3.31
C ARG A 39 -0.23 12.21 -4.11
N PHE A 40 -1.18 12.92 -3.55
CA PHE A 40 -2.45 13.24 -4.19
C PHE A 40 -2.63 14.75 -4.17
N GLN A 41 -2.86 15.34 -5.34
CA GLN A 41 -3.16 16.76 -5.49
C GLN A 41 -4.39 16.91 -6.37
N GLU A 42 -5.43 17.50 -5.83
CA GLU A 42 -6.62 17.85 -6.61
C GLU A 42 -6.28 18.93 -7.64
N LEU A 43 -6.68 18.70 -8.88
CA LEU A 43 -6.50 19.62 -10.01
C LEU A 43 -7.79 20.31 -10.43
N GLY A 44 -8.94 19.91 -9.85
CA GLY A 44 -10.28 20.32 -10.25
C GLY A 44 -10.89 19.40 -11.31
N ASP A 45 -12.19 19.53 -11.55
CA ASP A 45 -12.95 18.78 -12.55
C ASP A 45 -12.78 17.24 -12.47
N GLY A 46 -12.74 16.70 -11.26
CA GLY A 46 -12.54 15.26 -11.01
C GLY A 46 -11.14 14.75 -11.35
N LYS A 47 -10.16 15.64 -11.53
CA LYS A 47 -8.78 15.27 -11.85
C LYS A 47 -7.89 15.34 -10.64
N TRP A 48 -7.06 14.33 -10.49
CA TRP A 48 -6.07 14.23 -9.42
C TRP A 48 -4.68 13.98 -10.00
N ARG A 49 -3.71 14.75 -9.58
CA ARG A 49 -2.30 14.38 -9.79
C ARG A 49 -1.90 13.38 -8.73
N VAL A 50 -1.42 12.23 -9.19
CA VAL A 50 -1.02 11.12 -8.31
C VAL A 50 0.42 10.76 -8.61
N TRP A 51 1.22 10.54 -7.59
CA TRP A 51 2.57 10.02 -7.74
C TRP A 51 2.88 8.93 -6.71
N ASN A 52 3.76 8.04 -7.08
CA ASN A 52 4.24 6.96 -6.22
C ASN A 52 5.74 6.80 -6.34
N VAL A 53 6.36 6.28 -5.29
CA VAL A 53 7.75 5.84 -5.31
C VAL A 53 7.79 4.35 -5.61
N VAL A 54 8.70 3.96 -6.48
CA VAL A 54 8.94 2.57 -6.87
C VAL A 54 10.43 2.29 -6.67
N LEU A 55 10.76 1.15 -6.11
CA LEU A 55 12.12 0.63 -6.05
C LEU A 55 12.43 -0.13 -7.34
N SER A 56 13.58 0.17 -7.93
CA SER A 56 14.18 -0.59 -9.02
C SER A 56 15.55 -1.08 -8.59
N ILE A 57 15.84 -2.35 -8.80
CA ILE A 57 17.13 -2.99 -8.56
C ILE A 57 17.60 -3.57 -9.88
N ASP A 58 18.67 -3.02 -10.42
CA ASP A 58 19.28 -3.46 -11.65
C ASP A 58 20.45 -4.42 -11.36
N THR A 59 20.55 -5.50 -12.15
CA THR A 59 21.64 -6.46 -12.07
C THR A 59 22.60 -6.31 -13.26
N ASP A 60 23.81 -6.80 -13.12
CA ASP A 60 24.81 -6.88 -14.20
C ASP A 60 24.40 -7.82 -15.33
N GLU A 61 23.50 -8.77 -15.06
CA GLU A 61 22.89 -9.64 -16.07
C GLU A 61 21.74 -8.98 -16.86
N GLY A 62 21.47 -7.68 -16.62
CA GLY A 62 20.43 -6.93 -17.33
C GLY A 62 19.01 -7.22 -16.85
N ILE A 63 18.84 -7.90 -15.71
CA ILE A 63 17.54 -8.15 -15.09
C ILE A 63 17.24 -7.01 -14.11
N THR A 64 16.07 -6.41 -14.23
CA THR A 64 15.59 -5.39 -13.29
C THR A 64 14.46 -5.94 -12.45
N GLY A 65 14.62 -5.89 -11.12
CA GLY A 65 13.54 -6.16 -10.17
C GLY A 65 12.82 -4.89 -9.75
N ILE A 66 11.50 -4.98 -9.59
CA ILE A 66 10.65 -3.84 -9.25
C ILE A 66 9.81 -4.17 -8.02
N SER A 67 9.70 -3.20 -7.13
CA SER A 67 8.80 -3.25 -5.97
C SER A 67 8.17 -1.89 -5.69
N GLY A 68 6.96 -1.90 -5.15
CA GLY A 68 6.22 -0.70 -4.78
C GLY A 68 4.71 -0.84 -5.03
N PRO A 69 3.93 0.19 -4.78
CA PRO A 69 4.34 1.54 -4.35
C PRO A 69 4.87 1.57 -2.92
N MET A 70 5.73 2.53 -2.61
CA MET A 70 6.29 2.76 -1.28
C MET A 70 6.19 4.23 -0.86
N SER A 71 6.31 4.50 0.43
CA SER A 71 6.39 5.85 0.95
C SER A 71 7.76 6.49 0.70
N VAL A 72 7.83 7.81 0.84
CA VAL A 72 9.11 8.55 0.79
C VAL A 72 10.04 8.13 1.92
N ASN A 73 9.49 7.85 3.11
CA ASN A 73 10.26 7.40 4.27
C ASN A 73 10.91 6.05 4.02
N GLU A 74 10.18 5.10 3.45
CA GLU A 74 10.73 3.79 3.05
C GLU A 74 11.82 3.94 2.01
N ALA A 75 11.60 4.79 0.99
CA ALA A 75 12.59 5.06 -0.04
C ALA A 75 13.86 5.71 0.54
N PHE A 76 13.70 6.66 1.46
CA PHE A 76 14.83 7.25 2.20
C PHE A 76 15.58 6.17 2.97
N PHE A 77 14.86 5.28 3.67
CA PHE A 77 15.45 4.20 4.45
C PHE A 77 16.25 3.23 3.57
N VAL A 78 15.69 2.82 2.43
CA VAL A 78 16.42 2.00 1.44
C VAL A 78 17.71 2.67 1.02
N ASN A 79 17.66 3.94 0.62
CA ASN A 79 18.83 4.66 0.13
C ASN A 79 19.89 4.91 1.20
N SER A 80 19.49 5.27 2.40
CA SER A 80 20.42 5.70 3.47
C SER A 80 20.97 4.54 4.29
N GLN A 81 20.22 3.44 4.42
CA GLN A 81 20.56 2.35 5.32
C GLN A 81 20.83 1.02 4.61
N LEU A 82 20.03 0.66 3.61
CA LEU A 82 20.08 -0.66 3.01
C LEU A 82 20.93 -0.73 1.73
N LYS A 83 21.00 0.32 0.96
CA LYS A 83 21.66 0.33 -0.36
C LYS A 83 23.09 -0.23 -0.30
N SER A 84 23.87 0.12 0.74
CA SER A 84 25.24 -0.35 0.89
C SER A 84 25.36 -1.87 1.05
N PHE A 85 24.31 -2.54 1.52
CA PHE A 85 24.26 -4.00 1.65
C PHE A 85 23.84 -4.72 0.37
N LEU A 86 23.32 -3.99 -0.59
CA LEU A 86 22.76 -4.56 -1.82
C LEU A 86 23.75 -4.50 -2.98
N ILE A 87 24.51 -3.42 -3.07
CA ILE A 87 25.45 -3.22 -4.17
C ILE A 87 26.55 -4.29 -4.17
N GLY A 88 26.70 -4.97 -5.31
CA GLY A 88 27.69 -6.03 -5.50
C GLY A 88 27.34 -7.36 -4.83
N GLN A 89 26.10 -7.52 -4.34
CA GLN A 89 25.62 -8.82 -3.85
C GLN A 89 25.03 -9.66 -5.01
N ASP A 90 25.08 -10.98 -4.83
CA ASP A 90 24.32 -11.89 -5.68
C ASP A 90 22.81 -11.70 -5.42
N ALA A 91 22.11 -11.13 -6.39
CA ALA A 91 20.67 -10.83 -6.28
C ALA A 91 19.79 -12.08 -6.13
N LEU A 92 20.30 -13.28 -6.46
CA LEU A 92 19.60 -14.55 -6.27
C LEU A 92 19.75 -15.11 -4.86
N ALA A 93 20.71 -14.62 -4.07
CA ALA A 93 20.91 -14.99 -2.67
C ALA A 93 19.91 -14.25 -1.74
N THR A 94 18.61 -14.32 -2.04
CA THR A 94 17.54 -13.56 -1.38
C THR A 94 17.53 -13.74 0.15
N GLU A 95 17.63 -14.96 0.63
CA GLU A 95 17.66 -15.28 2.06
C GLU A 95 18.86 -14.64 2.79
N LEU A 96 20.04 -14.70 2.17
CA LEU A 96 21.26 -14.11 2.76
C LEU A 96 21.14 -12.59 2.84
N ILE A 97 20.62 -11.94 1.78
CA ILE A 97 20.42 -10.49 1.75
C ILE A 97 19.39 -10.08 2.80
N TRP A 98 18.27 -10.81 2.87
CA TRP A 98 17.24 -10.56 3.87
C TRP A 98 17.79 -10.68 5.30
N ASP A 99 18.53 -11.75 5.60
CA ASP A 99 19.13 -11.97 6.94
C ASP A 99 20.12 -10.85 7.31
N LYS A 100 20.95 -10.41 6.35
CA LYS A 100 21.85 -9.27 6.55
C LYS A 100 21.09 -8.00 6.91
N MET A 101 20.06 -7.63 6.14
CA MET A 101 19.25 -6.44 6.40
C MET A 101 18.55 -6.53 7.75
N TYR A 102 17.95 -7.67 8.06
CA TYR A 102 17.23 -7.90 9.30
C TYR A 102 18.14 -7.81 10.53
N ARG A 103 19.37 -8.38 10.45
CA ARG A 103 20.32 -8.31 11.55
C ARG A 103 20.92 -6.93 11.73
N PHE A 104 21.15 -6.22 10.64
CA PHE A 104 21.64 -4.84 10.69
C PHE A 104 20.65 -3.92 11.42
N LEU A 105 19.37 -4.09 11.18
CA LEU A 105 18.31 -3.26 11.75
C LEU A 105 17.89 -3.70 13.15
N ILE A 106 18.81 -3.71 14.11
CA ILE A 106 18.56 -4.19 15.47
C ILE A 106 17.35 -3.52 16.12
N HIS A 107 17.18 -2.20 15.90
CA HIS A 107 16.09 -1.41 16.45
C HIS A 107 14.92 -1.19 15.49
N GLY A 108 15.04 -1.58 14.23
CA GLY A 108 14.09 -1.32 13.14
C GLY A 108 13.37 -2.54 12.59
N ARG A 109 13.21 -3.61 13.38
CA ARG A 109 12.57 -4.86 12.92
C ARG A 109 11.05 -4.80 12.88
N LYS A 110 10.49 -3.61 12.73
CA LYS A 110 9.05 -3.34 12.59
C LYS A 110 8.84 -1.95 12.01
N GLY A 111 7.60 -1.65 11.63
CA GLY A 111 7.23 -0.34 11.08
C GLY A 111 7.93 -0.04 9.75
N GLU A 112 8.20 1.21 9.48
CA GLU A 112 8.71 1.70 8.18
C GLU A 112 10.04 1.06 7.77
N ALA A 113 10.92 0.79 8.73
CA ALA A 113 12.18 0.09 8.46
C ALA A 113 11.94 -1.32 7.91
N MET A 114 10.98 -2.06 8.48
CA MET A 114 10.64 -3.39 7.99
C MET A 114 9.90 -3.33 6.65
N PHE A 115 9.12 -2.30 6.39
CA PHE A 115 8.52 -2.07 5.07
C PHE A 115 9.60 -1.84 4.01
N ALA A 116 10.66 -1.08 4.33
CA ALA A 116 11.81 -0.91 3.44
C ALA A 116 12.53 -2.23 3.14
N VAL A 117 12.75 -3.08 4.17
CA VAL A 117 13.30 -4.44 3.97
C VAL A 117 12.38 -5.27 3.07
N SER A 118 11.08 -5.25 3.31
CA SER A 118 10.10 -5.98 2.50
C SER A 118 10.06 -5.49 1.05
N ALA A 119 10.21 -4.19 0.82
CA ALA A 119 10.29 -3.65 -0.54
C ALA A 119 11.52 -4.16 -1.30
N VAL A 120 12.68 -4.24 -0.63
CA VAL A 120 13.89 -4.83 -1.22
C VAL A 120 13.67 -6.32 -1.50
N ASP A 121 13.16 -7.07 -0.54
CA ASP A 121 12.89 -8.50 -0.68
C ASP A 121 11.96 -8.78 -1.86
N ASN A 122 10.87 -8.04 -2.00
CA ASN A 122 9.95 -8.17 -3.13
C ASN A 122 10.65 -7.92 -4.47
N ALA A 123 11.53 -6.91 -4.56
CA ALA A 123 12.29 -6.66 -5.79
C ALA A 123 13.28 -7.79 -6.10
N LEU A 124 13.92 -8.38 -5.09
CA LEU A 124 14.81 -9.54 -5.26
C LEU A 124 14.03 -10.79 -5.74
N TRP A 125 12.85 -11.02 -5.19
CA TRP A 125 11.97 -12.09 -5.66
C TRP A 125 11.48 -11.87 -7.08
N ASP A 126 11.23 -10.62 -7.50
CA ASP A 126 10.93 -10.29 -8.90
C ASP A 126 12.10 -10.59 -9.83
N ILE A 127 13.34 -10.25 -9.43
CA ILE A 127 14.56 -10.66 -10.14
C ILE A 127 14.61 -12.18 -10.29
N ARG A 128 14.40 -12.91 -9.20
CA ARG A 128 14.46 -14.36 -9.17
C ARG A 128 13.43 -15.00 -10.10
N GLY A 129 12.21 -14.48 -10.15
CA GLY A 129 11.18 -14.90 -11.08
C GLY A 129 11.58 -14.69 -12.53
N LYS A 130 12.12 -13.51 -12.84
CA LYS A 130 12.60 -13.15 -14.16
C LYS A 130 13.81 -13.98 -14.59
N ALA A 131 14.78 -14.19 -13.71
CA ALA A 131 15.96 -15.02 -13.97
C ALA A 131 15.56 -16.49 -14.27
N ALA A 132 14.57 -17.02 -13.57
CA ALA A 132 14.05 -18.36 -13.81
C ALA A 132 13.07 -18.44 -14.99
N ASN A 133 12.67 -17.30 -15.57
CA ASN A 133 11.60 -17.20 -16.57
C ASN A 133 10.29 -17.87 -16.12
N LEU A 134 9.96 -17.70 -14.83
CA LEU A 134 8.77 -18.27 -14.20
C LEU A 134 8.02 -17.19 -13.40
N PRO A 135 6.69 -17.23 -13.42
CA PRO A 135 5.94 -16.41 -12.49
C PRO A 135 6.21 -16.87 -11.05
N LEU A 136 6.27 -15.93 -10.12
CA LEU A 136 6.67 -16.17 -8.74
C LEU A 136 5.87 -17.28 -8.06
N TYR A 137 4.56 -17.35 -8.30
CA TYR A 137 3.74 -18.42 -7.71
C TYR A 137 4.18 -19.83 -8.09
N ARG A 138 4.80 -19.99 -9.28
CA ARG A 138 5.38 -21.28 -9.72
C ARG A 138 6.65 -21.61 -8.95
N LEU A 139 7.52 -20.62 -8.71
CA LEU A 139 8.71 -20.80 -7.90
C LEU A 139 8.37 -21.19 -6.46
N LEU A 140 7.24 -20.69 -5.95
CA LEU A 140 6.74 -20.99 -4.61
C LEU A 140 5.91 -22.28 -4.54
N GLY A 141 5.88 -23.08 -5.61
CA GLY A 141 5.23 -24.41 -5.62
C GLY A 141 3.75 -24.42 -6.01
N GLY A 142 3.19 -23.30 -6.48
CA GLY A 142 1.78 -23.20 -6.87
C GLY A 142 1.51 -23.54 -8.34
N PRO A 143 0.25 -23.42 -8.79
CA PRO A 143 -0.89 -22.92 -8.03
C PRO A 143 -1.55 -23.99 -7.16
N THR A 144 -1.99 -23.61 -5.97
CA THR A 144 -2.88 -24.45 -5.14
C THR A 144 -4.34 -24.27 -5.53
N ARG A 145 -4.69 -23.15 -6.17
CA ARG A 145 -6.03 -22.80 -6.66
C ARG A 145 -5.94 -22.07 -7.98
N LYS A 146 -6.97 -22.20 -8.82
CA LYS A 146 -7.11 -21.43 -10.06
C LYS A 146 -7.89 -20.13 -9.86
N THR A 147 -8.78 -20.10 -8.88
CA THR A 147 -9.65 -18.95 -8.56
C THR A 147 -9.68 -18.72 -7.06
N PHE A 148 -9.87 -17.46 -6.68
CA PHE A 148 -9.98 -17.03 -5.28
C PHE A 148 -11.29 -16.28 -5.10
N PRO A 149 -12.04 -16.51 -4.00
CA PRO A 149 -13.14 -15.63 -3.63
C PRO A 149 -12.59 -14.23 -3.38
N ALA A 150 -13.28 -13.23 -3.90
CA ALA A 150 -12.95 -11.83 -3.68
C ALA A 150 -14.08 -11.12 -2.93
N TYR A 151 -13.74 -10.07 -2.21
CA TYR A 151 -14.70 -9.14 -1.65
C TYR A 151 -14.49 -7.74 -2.25
N ALA A 152 -15.57 -6.98 -2.37
CA ALA A 152 -15.47 -5.58 -2.72
C ALA A 152 -15.06 -4.76 -1.48
N SER A 153 -14.01 -3.95 -1.61
CA SER A 153 -13.53 -3.07 -0.55
C SER A 153 -14.04 -1.65 -0.77
N ALA A 154 -15.00 -1.22 0.04
CA ALA A 154 -15.55 0.13 0.00
C ALA A 154 -14.64 1.12 0.74
N LEU A 155 -13.43 1.33 0.19
CA LEU A 155 -12.48 2.31 0.71
C LEU A 155 -13.01 3.74 0.42
N GLY A 156 -13.07 4.58 1.45
CA GLY A 156 -13.60 5.95 1.34
C GLY A 156 -15.11 6.07 1.54
N PHE A 157 -15.80 4.96 1.84
CA PHE A 157 -17.24 4.93 2.13
C PHE A 157 -17.49 4.28 3.48
N ALA A 158 -18.21 4.98 4.37
CA ALA A 158 -18.63 4.39 5.63
C ALA A 158 -19.94 3.60 5.47
N ILE A 159 -20.09 2.53 6.24
CA ILE A 159 -21.30 1.70 6.20
C ILE A 159 -22.57 2.46 6.61
N ASN A 160 -22.42 3.52 7.37
CA ASN A 160 -23.50 4.39 7.82
C ASN A 160 -23.70 5.64 6.94
N SER A 161 -23.09 5.68 5.74
CA SER A 161 -23.35 6.71 4.74
C SER A 161 -24.71 6.53 4.11
N GLU A 162 -25.30 7.63 3.61
CA GLU A 162 -26.60 7.58 2.93
C GLU A 162 -26.58 6.68 1.69
N ASP A 163 -25.44 6.59 1.01
CA ASP A 163 -25.25 5.81 -0.21
C ASP A 163 -24.84 4.35 0.03
N ALA A 164 -24.60 3.95 1.27
CA ALA A 164 -24.06 2.63 1.58
C ALA A 164 -24.90 1.49 1.00
N ALA A 165 -26.23 1.61 1.10
CA ALA A 165 -27.16 0.60 0.55
C ALA A 165 -27.13 0.52 -0.99
N ALA A 166 -26.98 1.65 -1.66
CA ALA A 166 -26.88 1.69 -3.13
C ALA A 166 -25.52 1.12 -3.59
N THR A 167 -24.44 1.52 -2.93
CA THR A 167 -23.09 1.01 -3.19
C THR A 167 -23.02 -0.50 -2.97
N ALA A 168 -23.61 -1.01 -1.87
CA ALA A 168 -23.65 -2.45 -1.58
C ALA A 168 -24.42 -3.22 -2.67
N ARG A 169 -25.55 -2.69 -3.14
CA ARG A 169 -26.28 -3.30 -4.26
C ARG A 169 -25.44 -3.35 -5.52
N GLY A 170 -24.74 -2.27 -5.86
CA GLY A 170 -23.81 -2.25 -7.01
C GLY A 170 -22.78 -3.37 -6.94
N PHE A 171 -22.16 -3.60 -5.78
CA PHE A 171 -21.22 -4.71 -5.62
C PHE A 171 -21.87 -6.09 -5.81
N VAL A 172 -23.11 -6.27 -5.35
CA VAL A 172 -23.87 -7.52 -5.58
C VAL A 172 -24.16 -7.70 -7.07
N ASP A 173 -24.54 -6.63 -7.77
CA ASP A 173 -24.83 -6.66 -9.21
C ASP A 173 -23.56 -6.97 -10.02
N GLU A 174 -22.37 -6.56 -9.55
CA GLU A 174 -21.07 -6.93 -10.10
C GLU A 174 -20.66 -8.37 -9.77
N GLY A 175 -21.41 -9.08 -8.94
CA GLY A 175 -21.17 -10.48 -8.58
C GLY A 175 -20.35 -10.71 -7.32
N TYR A 176 -20.04 -9.70 -6.53
CA TYR A 176 -19.38 -9.89 -5.24
C TYR A 176 -20.34 -10.48 -4.21
N THR A 177 -19.86 -11.48 -3.47
CA THR A 177 -20.61 -12.15 -2.40
C THR A 177 -20.23 -11.66 -1.00
N ALA A 178 -19.21 -10.83 -0.90
CA ALA A 178 -18.74 -10.24 0.35
C ALA A 178 -18.24 -8.82 0.12
N THR A 179 -18.39 -7.96 1.12
CA THR A 179 -17.97 -6.57 1.10
C THR A 179 -17.23 -6.19 2.38
N LYS A 180 -16.28 -5.28 2.28
CA LYS A 180 -15.57 -4.71 3.43
C LYS A 180 -15.86 -3.21 3.51
N TRP A 181 -16.30 -2.77 4.69
CA TRP A 181 -16.69 -1.40 4.97
C TRP A 181 -15.87 -0.80 6.09
N PHE A 182 -15.89 0.54 6.18
CA PHE A 182 -15.37 1.29 7.30
C PHE A 182 -16.48 1.73 8.23
N VAL A 183 -16.11 1.93 9.49
CA VAL A 183 -16.96 2.60 10.47
C VAL A 183 -16.60 4.09 10.49
N ARG A 184 -17.61 4.95 10.49
CA ARG A 184 -17.42 6.41 10.45
C ARG A 184 -17.15 7.00 11.84
N ASN A 185 -17.83 6.48 12.86
CA ASN A 185 -17.73 7.00 14.21
C ASN A 185 -16.56 6.34 14.94
N GLY A 186 -15.93 7.10 15.82
CA GLY A 186 -14.76 6.63 16.54
C GLY A 186 -14.47 7.42 17.81
N PRO A 187 -13.25 7.32 18.34
CA PRO A 187 -12.88 7.96 19.61
C PRO A 187 -13.13 9.47 19.66
N MET A 188 -13.07 10.14 18.51
CA MET A 188 -13.32 11.59 18.43
C MET A 188 -14.79 11.98 18.71
N ASP A 189 -15.71 11.03 18.60
CA ASP A 189 -17.13 11.24 18.83
C ASP A 189 -17.52 10.97 20.30
N GLY A 190 -16.54 10.62 21.13
CA GLY A 190 -16.75 10.23 22.51
C GLY A 190 -17.50 8.91 22.66
N GLU A 191 -17.96 8.61 23.88
CA GLU A 191 -18.68 7.37 24.19
C GLU A 191 -19.94 7.14 23.32
N PRO A 192 -20.79 8.16 23.11
CA PRO A 192 -21.95 8.00 22.23
C PRO A 192 -21.57 7.69 20.78
N GLY A 193 -20.46 8.25 20.28
CA GLY A 193 -19.95 7.98 18.95
C GLY A 193 -19.45 6.54 18.80
N ALA A 194 -18.72 6.04 19.78
CA ALA A 194 -18.22 4.67 19.80
C ALA A 194 -19.35 3.62 19.82
N ARG A 195 -20.52 3.98 20.33
CA ARG A 195 -21.70 3.09 20.36
C ARG A 195 -22.57 3.14 19.10
N LYS A 196 -22.30 4.07 18.18
CA LYS A 196 -23.08 4.22 16.94
C LYS A 196 -22.65 3.28 15.81
N ASN A 197 -21.48 2.66 15.92
CA ASN A 197 -20.95 1.75 14.93
C ASN A 197 -21.56 0.35 15.00
#